data_dfd7d029a5972f7ab12c4d3aa03ea753
#
_entry.id   dfd7d029a5972f7ab12c4d3aa03ea753
#
_cell.length_a   1.000
_cell.length_b   1.000
_cell.length_c   1.000
_cell.angle_alpha   90.00
_cell.angle_beta   90.00
_cell.angle_gamma   90.00
#
_symmetry.space_group_name_H-M   'P 1'
#
loop_
_entity.id
_entity.type
_entity.pdbx_description
1 polymer ?
#
loop_
_entity_poly.entity_id
_entity_poly.type
_entity_poly.pdbx_seq_one_letter_code
_entity_poly.pdbx_strand_id
1 'polypeptide(L)'
;MIFTILLGLKFIWFTYLINVEKNRLLVALVSLLISIFILSLIYRKDGKTSNRKALIFYTIISAIVFVDAAYYTHFSSLPSILAVKQVGQLAAAGDSLRVLIGPRLLVLILDIPLLIYYIGKTCYRPAVTFFVRRIVPYIVGVLFLGIVLTLYFTDKLSLIGSQEVYSYHVTDIVETIFRDDDIIEEVFLTTDDIEDLRSRARLKEGRLTGLGQDKNLIVIQVEALQNFVINLEYEGQEITPNLNRFINNSSSLYYDNYFQMLGKGNTSDAEFVTQNSLYPSMEEPTYFQYEDNTFYGLPWLLRDYGYTAWAFHGFEKEYWNREKAYQGQGFQRFVNQEDFEFEEVIGFGIRDGDFLDQTIDYLKELDSLDDNPFYAFVVTLTSHTPFIMPEEYHILDIREEHKDNMLGDYLQAIHYVDRELGRFITNLMAEGLYEDTVIAIYGDHYAISALKEEAPLMEDLIGEPYDLDYMMNVPLIIHIPGEDIQETISIVGSQLDFYPTIANIMGCDNKKGLVFGRDLNNCPVPNYVAPQTYMVKGSFISNDTLFEMSRDEIFEHSRAINRRSRASLDIEGLRLISENMCREIDKSNYILKMDLLKDLLDEADKKEK
;
A
#
# COMPACT_ATOMS: atom_id res chain seq x y z
N MET A 1 10.25 -36.49 -17.05
CA MET A 1 8.79 -36.62 -17.19
C MET A 1 8.05 -36.23 -15.90
N ILE A 2 8.31 -36.83 -14.72
CA ILE A 2 7.58 -36.50 -13.50
C ILE A 2 7.71 -35.00 -13.11
N PHE A 3 8.92 -34.44 -13.07
CA PHE A 3 9.11 -33.01 -12.79
C PHE A 3 8.41 -32.09 -13.77
N THR A 4 8.41 -32.44 -15.07
CA THR A 4 7.73 -31.65 -16.11
C THR A 4 6.23 -31.62 -15.89
N ILE A 5 5.63 -32.77 -15.56
CA ILE A 5 4.17 -32.86 -15.31
C ILE A 5 3.80 -32.06 -14.06
N LEU A 6 4.56 -32.25 -12.97
CA LEU A 6 4.29 -31.57 -11.70
C LEU A 6 4.49 -30.05 -11.82
N LEU A 7 5.56 -29.58 -12.50
CA LEU A 7 5.75 -28.14 -12.78
C LEU A 7 4.61 -27.59 -13.63
N GLY A 8 4.18 -28.30 -14.68
CA GLY A 8 3.04 -27.86 -15.49
C GLY A 8 1.77 -27.67 -14.66
N LEU A 9 1.47 -28.60 -13.75
CA LEU A 9 0.33 -28.47 -12.84
C LEU A 9 0.50 -27.28 -11.87
N LYS A 10 1.72 -27.09 -11.33
CA LYS A 10 2.02 -25.96 -10.44
C LYS A 10 1.90 -24.62 -11.15
N PHE A 11 2.38 -24.48 -12.39
CA PHE A 11 2.24 -23.24 -13.15
C PHE A 11 0.77 -22.92 -13.48
N ILE A 12 -0.03 -23.92 -13.85
CA ILE A 12 -1.48 -23.70 -14.03
C ILE A 12 -2.11 -23.26 -12.71
N TRP A 13 -1.78 -23.91 -11.59
CA TRP A 13 -2.30 -23.54 -10.27
C TRP A 13 -1.81 -22.15 -9.83
N PHE A 14 -0.55 -21.84 -10.08
CA PHE A 14 0.03 -20.54 -9.82
C PHE A 14 -0.70 -19.41 -10.55
N THR A 15 -0.91 -19.57 -11.87
CA THR A 15 -1.64 -18.57 -12.67
C THR A 15 -3.10 -18.40 -12.20
N TYR A 16 -3.67 -19.39 -11.55
CA TYR A 16 -4.95 -19.27 -10.87
C TYR A 16 -4.83 -18.44 -9.57
N LEU A 17 -3.82 -18.72 -8.75
CA LEU A 17 -3.60 -18.03 -7.48
C LEU A 17 -3.27 -16.54 -7.66
N ILE A 18 -2.52 -16.19 -8.72
CA ILE A 18 -2.17 -14.78 -9.02
C ILE A 18 -3.21 -14.10 -9.93
N ASN A 19 -4.42 -14.65 -10.03
CA ASN A 19 -5.54 -14.06 -10.77
C ASN A 19 -5.22 -13.64 -12.22
N VAL A 20 -4.44 -14.46 -12.96
CA VAL A 20 -4.26 -14.22 -14.40
C VAL A 20 -5.60 -14.38 -15.10
N GLU A 21 -6.23 -13.30 -15.49
CA GLU A 21 -7.58 -13.32 -16.09
C GLU A 21 -7.57 -13.81 -17.53
N LYS A 22 -6.70 -13.23 -18.33
CA LYS A 22 -6.60 -13.56 -19.77
C LYS A 22 -5.29 -14.29 -20.08
N ASN A 23 -5.34 -15.18 -21.08
CA ASN A 23 -4.16 -15.93 -21.56
C ASN A 23 -3.47 -16.82 -20.51
N ARG A 24 -4.17 -17.23 -19.43
CA ARG A 24 -3.65 -18.08 -18.33
C ARG A 24 -2.86 -19.29 -18.83
N LEU A 25 -3.38 -20.00 -19.83
CA LEU A 25 -2.71 -21.17 -20.41
C LEU A 25 -1.43 -20.79 -21.16
N LEU A 26 -1.37 -19.62 -21.80
CA LEU A 26 -0.16 -19.14 -22.47
C LEU A 26 0.94 -18.86 -21.47
N VAL A 27 0.63 -18.13 -20.38
CA VAL A 27 1.58 -17.83 -19.30
C VAL A 27 2.14 -19.11 -18.68
N ALA A 28 1.27 -20.06 -18.30
CA ALA A 28 1.69 -21.36 -17.77
C ALA A 28 2.50 -22.18 -18.78
N LEU A 29 2.16 -22.12 -20.09
CA LEU A 29 2.89 -22.81 -21.15
C LEU A 29 4.30 -22.25 -21.32
N VAL A 30 4.49 -20.94 -21.27
CA VAL A 30 5.81 -20.30 -21.37
C VAL A 30 6.69 -20.75 -20.21
N SER A 31 6.21 -20.68 -18.96
CA SER A 31 6.94 -21.20 -17.79
C SER A 31 7.32 -22.68 -17.94
N LEU A 32 6.40 -23.49 -18.47
CA LEU A 32 6.64 -24.91 -18.71
C LEU A 32 7.70 -25.14 -19.81
N LEU A 33 7.67 -24.39 -20.90
CA LEU A 33 8.66 -24.49 -21.98
C LEU A 33 10.07 -24.14 -21.47
N ILE A 34 10.22 -23.05 -20.71
CA ILE A 34 11.49 -22.68 -20.08
C ILE A 34 11.98 -23.81 -19.17
N SER A 35 11.09 -24.35 -18.32
CA SER A 35 11.42 -25.46 -17.42
C SER A 35 11.85 -26.72 -18.17
N ILE A 36 11.16 -27.09 -19.27
CA ILE A 36 11.54 -28.23 -20.11
C ILE A 36 12.91 -28.00 -20.75
N PHE A 37 13.20 -26.79 -21.21
CA PHE A 37 14.49 -26.44 -21.75
C PHE A 37 15.60 -26.67 -20.72
N ILE A 38 15.47 -26.11 -19.52
CA ILE A 38 16.45 -26.25 -18.43
C ILE A 38 16.60 -27.72 -18.00
N LEU A 39 15.49 -28.44 -17.79
CA LEU A 39 15.52 -29.85 -17.44
C LEU A 39 16.22 -30.69 -18.52
N SER A 40 15.99 -30.39 -19.81
CA SER A 40 16.64 -31.11 -20.93
C SER A 40 18.16 -30.91 -20.93
N LEU A 41 18.65 -29.71 -20.54
CA LEU A 41 20.06 -29.42 -20.35
C LEU A 41 20.65 -30.19 -19.14
N ILE A 42 19.91 -30.26 -18.03
CA ILE A 42 20.32 -31.03 -16.84
C ILE A 42 20.48 -32.52 -17.16
N TYR A 43 19.56 -33.08 -17.97
CA TYR A 43 19.59 -34.48 -18.38
C TYR A 43 20.52 -34.77 -19.57
N ARG A 44 21.25 -33.79 -20.08
CA ARG A 44 22.20 -33.97 -21.19
C ARG A 44 23.32 -34.96 -20.85
N LYS A 45 23.70 -35.03 -19.56
CA LYS A 45 24.65 -36.04 -19.02
C LYS A 45 23.85 -37.11 -18.28
N ASP A 46 24.18 -38.40 -18.51
CA ASP A 46 23.54 -39.52 -17.82
C ASP A 46 23.98 -39.61 -16.35
N GLY A 47 23.06 -39.99 -15.48
CA GLY A 47 23.37 -40.56 -14.20
C GLY A 47 22.51 -40.05 -13.01
N LYS A 48 22.79 -40.64 -11.84
CA LYS A 48 22.18 -40.32 -10.55
C LYS A 48 22.32 -38.83 -10.19
N THR A 49 23.41 -38.20 -10.64
CA THR A 49 23.70 -36.77 -10.48
C THR A 49 22.69 -35.88 -11.21
N SER A 50 22.17 -36.29 -12.38
CA SER A 50 21.17 -35.51 -13.13
C SER A 50 19.82 -35.48 -12.42
N ASN A 51 19.39 -36.59 -11.80
CA ASN A 51 18.17 -36.62 -10.99
C ASN A 51 18.25 -35.70 -9.76
N ARG A 52 19.40 -35.67 -9.08
CA ARG A 52 19.60 -34.77 -7.93
C ARG A 52 19.57 -33.29 -8.38
N LYS A 53 20.23 -32.96 -9.50
CA LYS A 53 20.19 -31.60 -10.06
C LYS A 53 18.78 -31.20 -10.50
N ALA A 54 18.06 -32.12 -11.12
CA ALA A 54 16.67 -31.88 -11.53
C ALA A 54 15.74 -31.70 -10.32
N LEU A 55 15.97 -32.45 -9.22
CA LEU A 55 15.24 -32.26 -7.97
C LEU A 55 15.56 -30.90 -7.33
N ILE A 56 16.83 -30.49 -7.31
CA ILE A 56 17.24 -29.17 -6.79
C ILE A 56 16.55 -28.08 -7.60
N PHE A 57 16.63 -28.12 -8.92
CA PHE A 57 15.93 -27.17 -9.79
C PHE A 57 14.42 -27.14 -9.52
N TYR A 58 13.79 -28.32 -9.46
CA TYR A 58 12.37 -28.44 -9.14
C TYR A 58 12.00 -27.82 -7.80
N THR A 59 12.81 -28.07 -6.77
CA THR A 59 12.59 -27.52 -5.41
C THR A 59 12.72 -26.00 -5.41
N ILE A 60 13.76 -25.46 -6.06
CA ILE A 60 13.96 -24.01 -6.15
C ILE A 60 12.78 -23.34 -6.85
N ILE A 61 12.37 -23.83 -8.02
CA ILE A 61 11.23 -23.24 -8.75
C ILE A 61 9.93 -23.38 -7.97
N SER A 62 9.70 -24.51 -7.31
CA SER A 62 8.51 -24.68 -6.46
C SER A 62 8.51 -23.72 -5.26
N ALA A 63 9.67 -23.42 -4.68
CA ALA A 63 9.80 -22.46 -3.60
C ALA A 63 9.56 -21.02 -4.10
N ILE A 64 10.10 -20.64 -5.27
CA ILE A 64 9.85 -19.33 -5.88
C ILE A 64 8.35 -19.16 -6.12
N VAL A 65 7.72 -20.10 -6.83
CA VAL A 65 6.28 -20.07 -7.12
C VAL A 65 5.42 -20.02 -5.85
N PHE A 66 5.86 -20.65 -4.77
CA PHE A 66 5.17 -20.59 -3.47
C PHE A 66 5.31 -19.21 -2.84
N VAL A 67 6.52 -18.63 -2.81
CA VAL A 67 6.78 -17.30 -2.25
C VAL A 67 6.04 -16.24 -3.06
N ASP A 68 6.12 -16.31 -4.39
CA ASP A 68 5.42 -15.39 -5.30
C ASP A 68 3.91 -15.41 -5.08
N ALA A 69 3.32 -16.62 -4.98
CA ALA A 69 1.89 -16.75 -4.74
C ALA A 69 1.48 -16.23 -3.34
N ALA A 70 2.30 -16.49 -2.30
CA ALA A 70 2.07 -15.99 -0.96
C ALA A 70 2.15 -14.46 -0.92
N TYR A 71 3.18 -13.88 -1.52
CA TYR A 71 3.37 -12.43 -1.62
C TYR A 71 2.23 -11.77 -2.39
N TYR A 72 1.84 -12.38 -3.53
CA TYR A 72 0.73 -11.89 -4.34
C TYR A 72 -0.61 -11.85 -3.57
N THR A 73 -0.83 -12.81 -2.68
CA THR A 73 -2.05 -12.83 -1.85
C THR A 73 -2.18 -11.58 -0.97
N HIS A 74 -1.06 -10.96 -0.62
CA HIS A 74 -1.03 -9.75 0.22
C HIS A 74 -0.94 -8.46 -0.62
N PHE A 75 0.00 -8.39 -1.56
CA PHE A 75 0.30 -7.16 -2.32
C PHE A 75 -0.34 -7.09 -3.71
N SER A 76 -1.05 -8.14 -4.16
CA SER A 76 -1.60 -8.27 -5.53
C SER A 76 -0.58 -8.03 -6.65
N SER A 77 0.70 -8.18 -6.34
CA SER A 77 1.84 -8.09 -7.27
C SER A 77 2.88 -9.15 -6.93
N LEU A 78 3.76 -9.49 -7.87
CA LEU A 78 4.89 -10.39 -7.60
C LEU A 78 5.99 -9.64 -6.83
N PRO A 79 6.80 -10.36 -6.00
CA PRO A 79 7.87 -9.72 -5.23
C PRO A 79 9.06 -9.34 -6.12
N SER A 80 9.63 -8.15 -5.92
CA SER A 80 10.95 -7.80 -6.44
C SER A 80 12.06 -8.53 -5.66
N ILE A 81 13.22 -8.70 -6.28
CA ILE A 81 14.43 -9.21 -5.60
C ILE A 81 14.84 -8.31 -4.42
N LEU A 82 14.48 -7.05 -4.46
CA LEU A 82 14.74 -6.10 -3.37
C LEU A 82 13.99 -6.46 -2.08
N ALA A 83 12.84 -7.16 -2.17
CA ALA A 83 12.10 -7.64 -1.00
C ALA A 83 12.93 -8.56 -0.07
N VAL A 84 14.05 -9.11 -0.56
CA VAL A 84 14.99 -9.91 0.26
C VAL A 84 15.58 -9.07 1.40
N LYS A 85 15.71 -7.76 1.27
CA LYS A 85 16.20 -6.86 2.33
C LYS A 85 15.25 -6.84 3.54
N GLN A 86 13.96 -7.08 3.33
CA GLN A 86 12.92 -7.05 4.35
C GLN A 86 12.78 -8.38 5.14
N VAL A 87 13.53 -9.42 4.74
CA VAL A 87 13.46 -10.75 5.41
C VAL A 87 13.73 -10.66 6.92
N GLY A 88 14.53 -9.69 7.37
CA GLY A 88 14.76 -9.44 8.80
C GLY A 88 13.51 -9.02 9.59
N GLN A 89 12.54 -8.40 8.95
CA GLN A 89 11.29 -7.93 9.58
C GLN A 89 10.19 -9.02 9.62
N LEU A 90 10.37 -10.13 8.88
CA LEU A 90 9.40 -11.23 8.85
C LEU A 90 9.16 -11.86 10.22
N ALA A 91 10.12 -11.76 11.13
CA ALA A 91 9.98 -12.31 12.48
C ALA A 91 8.92 -11.54 13.30
N ALA A 92 8.84 -10.22 13.14
CA ALA A 92 7.83 -9.38 13.76
C ALA A 92 6.44 -9.65 13.17
N ALA A 93 6.36 -9.94 11.86
CA ALA A 93 5.12 -10.23 11.13
C ALA A 93 4.62 -11.68 11.26
N GLY A 94 5.14 -12.48 12.21
CA GLY A 94 4.92 -13.93 12.28
C GLY A 94 3.45 -14.38 12.33
N ASP A 95 2.59 -13.67 13.03
CA ASP A 95 1.16 -14.01 13.15
C ASP A 95 0.38 -13.62 11.87
N SER A 96 0.67 -12.48 11.27
CA SER A 96 0.12 -12.10 9.96
C SER A 96 0.53 -13.09 8.86
N LEU A 97 1.78 -13.58 8.87
CA LEU A 97 2.25 -14.61 7.93
C LEU A 97 1.50 -15.93 8.06
N ARG A 98 1.10 -16.34 9.28
CA ARG A 98 0.32 -17.56 9.48
C ARG A 98 -1.05 -17.50 8.82
N VAL A 99 -1.69 -16.33 8.85
CA VAL A 99 -2.99 -16.11 8.18
C VAL A 99 -2.84 -16.18 6.66
N LEU A 100 -1.71 -15.71 6.12
CA LEU A 100 -1.45 -15.71 4.67
C LEU A 100 -1.20 -17.12 4.11
N ILE A 101 -0.66 -18.06 4.89
CA ILE A 101 -0.30 -19.41 4.42
C ILE A 101 -1.49 -20.35 4.54
N GLY A 102 -2.45 -20.22 3.62
CA GLY A 102 -3.59 -21.13 3.53
C GLY A 102 -3.30 -22.47 2.82
N PRO A 103 -4.20 -23.46 2.94
CA PRO A 103 -4.05 -24.79 2.32
C PRO A 103 -3.82 -24.74 0.80
N ARG A 104 -4.38 -23.74 0.11
CA ARG A 104 -4.23 -23.55 -1.34
C ARG A 104 -2.78 -23.29 -1.77
N LEU A 105 -2.01 -22.55 -0.94
CA LEU A 105 -0.59 -22.29 -1.17
C LEU A 105 0.28 -23.52 -0.88
N LEU A 106 -0.05 -24.28 0.16
CA LEU A 106 0.71 -25.47 0.54
C LEU A 106 0.76 -26.54 -0.57
N VAL A 107 -0.25 -26.61 -1.43
CA VAL A 107 -0.26 -27.52 -2.60
C VAL A 107 0.98 -27.35 -3.48
N LEU A 108 1.58 -26.14 -3.52
CA LEU A 108 2.75 -25.84 -4.34
C LEU A 108 4.05 -26.50 -3.82
N ILE A 109 4.09 -26.93 -2.55
CA ILE A 109 5.32 -27.46 -1.92
C ILE A 109 5.15 -28.84 -1.26
N LEU A 110 3.92 -29.33 -1.04
CA LEU A 110 3.63 -30.57 -0.30
C LEU A 110 4.25 -31.83 -0.92
N ASP A 111 4.47 -31.85 -2.22
CA ASP A 111 5.05 -32.98 -2.93
C ASP A 111 6.58 -33.07 -2.82
N ILE A 112 7.25 -31.99 -2.42
CA ILE A 112 8.74 -31.93 -2.32
C ILE A 112 9.31 -32.98 -1.36
N PRO A 113 8.82 -33.13 -0.11
CA PRO A 113 9.33 -34.16 0.81
C PRO A 113 9.20 -35.57 0.26
N LEU A 114 8.08 -35.86 -0.43
CA LEU A 114 7.84 -37.17 -1.04
C LEU A 114 8.83 -37.45 -2.18
N LEU A 115 9.13 -36.43 -3.00
CA LEU A 115 10.09 -36.55 -4.10
C LEU A 115 11.53 -36.70 -3.57
N ILE A 116 11.90 -35.98 -2.52
CA ILE A 116 13.21 -36.12 -1.84
C ILE A 116 13.36 -37.56 -1.33
N TYR A 117 12.36 -38.07 -0.62
CA TYR A 117 12.38 -39.44 -0.11
C TYR A 117 12.49 -40.47 -1.24
N TYR A 118 11.65 -40.34 -2.27
CA TYR A 118 11.61 -41.26 -3.41
C TYR A 118 12.95 -41.30 -4.16
N ILE A 119 13.49 -40.13 -4.53
CA ILE A 119 14.77 -40.01 -5.27
C ILE A 119 15.97 -40.40 -4.39
N GLY A 120 15.89 -40.14 -3.08
CA GLY A 120 16.92 -40.56 -2.12
C GLY A 120 17.04 -42.07 -1.97
N LYS A 121 15.91 -42.79 -1.96
CA LYS A 121 15.85 -44.26 -1.83
C LYS A 121 16.03 -45.01 -3.15
N THR A 122 15.56 -44.47 -4.27
CA THR A 122 15.65 -45.16 -5.54
C THR A 122 16.95 -44.82 -6.25
N CYS A 123 17.74 -45.88 -6.56
CA CYS A 123 18.88 -45.78 -7.50
C CYS A 123 18.36 -45.59 -8.96
N TYR A 124 17.22 -44.93 -9.17
CA TYR A 124 16.60 -44.77 -10.45
C TYR A 124 17.51 -44.03 -11.43
N ARG A 125 17.88 -44.70 -12.53
CA ARG A 125 18.58 -44.08 -13.65
C ARG A 125 17.56 -43.88 -14.78
N PRO A 126 17.12 -42.64 -15.03
CA PRO A 126 16.18 -42.42 -16.12
C PRO A 126 16.84 -42.80 -17.47
N ALA A 127 16.20 -43.65 -18.21
CA ALA A 127 16.58 -43.88 -19.59
C ALA A 127 16.10 -42.67 -20.42
N VAL A 128 16.91 -41.61 -20.47
CA VAL A 128 16.61 -40.43 -21.30
C VAL A 128 17.08 -40.71 -22.70
N THR A 129 16.14 -40.75 -23.63
CA THR A 129 16.41 -41.07 -25.05
C THR A 129 17.29 -39.98 -25.70
N PHE A 130 18.00 -40.37 -26.79
CA PHE A 130 18.78 -39.42 -27.61
C PHE A 130 17.94 -38.22 -28.04
N PHE A 131 16.68 -38.46 -28.41
CA PHE A 131 15.73 -37.44 -28.81
C PHE A 131 15.55 -36.35 -27.71
N VAL A 132 15.29 -36.76 -26.48
CA VAL A 132 15.08 -35.82 -25.37
C VAL A 132 16.34 -35.01 -25.08
N ARG A 133 17.53 -35.61 -25.19
CA ARG A 133 18.80 -34.94 -24.89
C ARG A 133 19.28 -33.99 -25.97
N ARG A 134 19.04 -34.30 -27.23
CA ARG A 134 19.64 -33.61 -28.38
C ARG A 134 18.65 -32.79 -29.18
N ILE A 135 17.39 -33.18 -29.26
CA ILE A 135 16.40 -32.58 -30.14
C ILE A 135 15.42 -31.68 -29.37
N VAL A 136 14.92 -32.15 -28.22
CA VAL A 136 13.95 -31.40 -27.42
C VAL A 136 14.41 -29.96 -27.08
N PRO A 137 15.69 -29.70 -26.67
CA PRO A 137 16.12 -28.32 -26.37
C PRO A 137 15.95 -27.38 -27.57
N TYR A 138 16.25 -27.85 -28.78
CA TYR A 138 16.11 -27.03 -29.98
C TYR A 138 14.65 -26.77 -30.33
N ILE A 139 13.81 -27.81 -30.27
CA ILE A 139 12.37 -27.66 -30.54
C ILE A 139 11.76 -26.64 -29.56
N VAL A 140 12.03 -26.83 -28.27
CA VAL A 140 11.49 -25.95 -27.24
C VAL A 140 12.02 -24.51 -27.39
N GLY A 141 13.33 -24.35 -27.68
CA GLY A 141 13.92 -23.04 -27.94
C GLY A 141 13.27 -22.33 -29.14
N VAL A 142 13.03 -23.06 -30.24
CA VAL A 142 12.34 -22.50 -31.43
C VAL A 142 10.90 -22.12 -31.12
N LEU A 143 10.17 -22.96 -30.38
CA LEU A 143 8.78 -22.68 -29.97
C LEU A 143 8.73 -21.45 -29.06
N PHE A 144 9.61 -21.37 -28.05
CA PHE A 144 9.70 -20.23 -27.15
C PHE A 144 10.02 -18.94 -27.93
N LEU A 145 11.05 -18.97 -28.78
CA LEU A 145 11.41 -17.83 -29.63
C LEU A 145 10.23 -17.40 -30.53
N GLY A 146 9.52 -18.37 -31.12
CA GLY A 146 8.34 -18.09 -31.93
C GLY A 146 7.24 -17.38 -31.15
N ILE A 147 6.97 -17.79 -29.91
CA ILE A 147 6.01 -17.11 -29.02
C ILE A 147 6.48 -15.68 -28.71
N VAL A 148 7.73 -15.51 -28.26
CA VAL A 148 8.27 -14.18 -27.92
C VAL A 148 8.23 -13.23 -29.11
N LEU A 149 8.66 -13.68 -30.30
CA LEU A 149 8.59 -12.85 -31.50
C LEU A 149 7.13 -12.49 -31.87
N THR A 150 6.20 -13.44 -31.74
CA THR A 150 4.79 -13.15 -32.02
C THR A 150 4.25 -12.08 -31.07
N LEU A 151 4.54 -12.20 -29.77
CA LEU A 151 4.11 -11.24 -28.76
C LEU A 151 4.77 -9.86 -28.99
N TYR A 152 6.05 -9.84 -29.35
CA TYR A 152 6.78 -8.61 -29.66
C TYR A 152 6.17 -7.86 -30.87
N PHE A 153 5.95 -8.57 -31.99
CA PHE A 153 5.36 -7.95 -33.19
C PHE A 153 3.87 -7.60 -33.06
N THR A 154 3.19 -8.10 -32.04
CA THR A 154 1.78 -7.76 -31.75
C THR A 154 1.64 -6.78 -30.60
N ASP A 155 2.74 -6.25 -30.09
CA ASP A 155 2.79 -5.31 -28.93
C ASP A 155 2.09 -5.88 -27.68
N LYS A 156 2.31 -7.19 -27.44
CA LYS A 156 1.72 -7.93 -26.31
C LYS A 156 2.76 -8.63 -25.45
N LEU A 157 3.98 -8.11 -25.42
CA LEU A 157 5.08 -8.73 -24.67
C LEU A 157 4.80 -8.68 -23.15
N SER A 158 4.08 -7.65 -22.68
CA SER A 158 3.63 -7.50 -21.30
C SER A 158 2.83 -8.69 -20.76
N LEU A 159 2.12 -9.46 -21.63
CA LEU A 159 1.43 -10.68 -21.25
C LEU A 159 2.31 -11.70 -20.51
N ILE A 160 3.60 -11.74 -20.80
CA ILE A 160 4.55 -12.62 -20.14
C ILE A 160 5.48 -11.86 -19.20
N GLY A 161 5.74 -10.58 -19.45
CA GLY A 161 6.65 -9.77 -18.66
C GLY A 161 6.21 -9.55 -17.21
N SER A 162 4.93 -9.29 -17.01
CA SER A 162 4.35 -8.95 -15.69
C SER A 162 3.81 -10.15 -14.89
N GLN A 163 3.57 -11.31 -15.53
CA GLN A 163 2.83 -12.41 -14.91
C GLN A 163 3.51 -13.79 -15.04
N GLU A 164 4.51 -13.94 -15.90
CA GLU A 164 5.24 -15.18 -16.09
C GLU A 164 6.47 -15.22 -15.18
N VAL A 165 6.57 -16.25 -14.35
CA VAL A 165 7.55 -16.41 -13.29
C VAL A 165 9.00 -16.10 -13.71
N TYR A 166 9.47 -16.69 -14.79
CA TYR A 166 10.87 -16.49 -15.20
C TYR A 166 11.09 -15.13 -15.83
N SER A 167 10.19 -14.71 -16.70
CA SER A 167 10.29 -13.41 -17.38
C SER A 167 10.23 -12.27 -16.37
N TYR A 168 9.30 -12.33 -15.42
CA TYR A 168 9.18 -11.34 -14.36
C TYR A 168 10.48 -11.19 -13.58
N HIS A 169 10.99 -12.29 -12.98
CA HIS A 169 12.19 -12.21 -12.15
C HIS A 169 13.46 -11.88 -12.96
N VAL A 170 13.54 -12.28 -14.23
CA VAL A 170 14.66 -11.87 -15.09
C VAL A 170 14.60 -10.38 -15.37
N THR A 171 13.43 -9.84 -15.69
CA THR A 171 13.24 -8.39 -15.91
C THR A 171 13.56 -7.61 -14.64
N ASP A 172 12.98 -8.02 -13.49
CA ASP A 172 13.23 -7.41 -12.18
C ASP A 172 14.73 -7.39 -11.80
N ILE A 173 15.43 -8.51 -11.98
CA ILE A 173 16.88 -8.59 -11.73
C ILE A 173 17.67 -7.70 -12.70
N VAL A 174 17.30 -7.69 -13.99
CA VAL A 174 17.98 -6.87 -15.00
C VAL A 174 17.75 -5.39 -14.69
N GLU A 175 16.55 -4.99 -14.41
CA GLU A 175 16.22 -3.62 -14.02
C GLU A 175 16.91 -3.21 -12.72
N THR A 176 17.03 -4.11 -11.73
CA THR A 176 17.69 -3.81 -10.46
C THR A 176 19.22 -3.75 -10.58
N ILE A 177 19.87 -4.64 -11.37
CA ILE A 177 21.34 -4.74 -11.45
C ILE A 177 21.91 -3.83 -12.51
N PHE A 178 21.23 -3.70 -13.64
CA PHE A 178 21.69 -2.90 -14.79
C PHE A 178 20.94 -1.57 -14.88
N ARG A 179 20.44 -1.08 -13.74
CA ARG A 179 20.01 0.31 -13.63
C ARG A 179 21.23 1.19 -13.93
N ASP A 180 21.47 1.44 -15.22
CA ASP A 180 22.24 2.60 -15.60
C ASP A 180 21.40 3.82 -15.20
N ASP A 181 21.93 4.64 -14.31
CA ASP A 181 21.30 5.93 -13.94
C ASP A 181 21.07 6.81 -15.17
N ASP A 182 21.71 6.46 -16.30
CA ASP A 182 21.62 7.13 -17.60
C ASP A 182 20.50 6.60 -18.53
N ILE A 183 19.91 5.40 -18.28
CA ILE A 183 18.76 4.89 -19.03
C ILE A 183 17.49 5.11 -18.19
N ILE A 184 17.27 6.33 -17.81
CA ILE A 184 15.92 6.77 -17.43
C ILE A 184 15.21 6.92 -18.77
N GLU A 185 14.25 6.03 -19.10
CA GLU A 185 13.26 6.34 -20.12
C GLU A 185 12.85 7.79 -19.93
N GLU A 186 12.90 8.56 -21.00
CA GLU A 186 12.76 10.02 -20.99
C GLU A 186 11.42 10.48 -20.37
N VAL A 187 11.24 10.27 -19.07
CA VAL A 187 10.31 11.10 -18.31
C VAL A 187 11.02 12.44 -18.11
N PHE A 188 11.00 13.27 -19.13
CA PHE A 188 11.41 14.65 -18.97
C PHE A 188 10.42 15.35 -18.07
N LEU A 189 10.83 15.60 -16.84
CA LEU A 189 10.16 16.60 -16.05
C LEU A 189 10.47 17.95 -16.69
N THR A 190 9.49 18.51 -17.35
CA THR A 190 9.65 19.82 -17.99
C THR A 190 9.61 20.93 -16.93
N THR A 191 10.12 22.11 -17.29
CA THR A 191 9.97 23.28 -16.42
C THR A 191 8.50 23.56 -16.10
N ASP A 192 7.61 23.35 -17.07
CA ASP A 192 6.16 23.56 -16.91
C ASP A 192 5.58 22.55 -15.91
N ASP A 193 6.06 21.29 -15.87
CA ASP A 193 5.64 20.30 -14.88
C ASP A 193 6.04 20.72 -13.45
N ILE A 194 7.27 21.21 -13.28
CA ILE A 194 7.76 21.71 -12.00
C ILE A 194 6.94 22.93 -11.56
N GLU A 195 6.64 23.85 -12.46
CA GLU A 195 5.82 25.04 -12.17
C GLU A 195 4.38 24.66 -11.79
N ASP A 196 3.79 23.66 -12.45
CA ASP A 196 2.46 23.13 -12.09
C ASP A 196 2.47 22.54 -10.67
N LEU A 197 3.43 21.65 -10.35
CA LEU A 197 3.55 21.04 -9.02
C LEU A 197 3.81 22.10 -7.92
N ARG A 198 4.64 23.10 -8.20
CA ARG A 198 4.80 24.24 -7.30
C ARG A 198 3.54 25.07 -7.14
N SER A 199 2.81 25.30 -8.25
CA SER A 199 1.53 26.03 -8.20
C SER A 199 0.46 25.31 -7.38
N ARG A 200 0.47 23.96 -7.38
CA ARG A 200 -0.41 23.16 -6.51
C ARG A 200 -0.03 23.29 -5.03
N ALA A 201 1.26 23.43 -4.74
CA ALA A 201 1.78 23.61 -3.38
C ALA A 201 1.48 24.98 -2.77
N ARG A 202 1.23 26.02 -3.61
CA ARG A 202 1.02 27.38 -3.14
C ARG A 202 -0.34 27.57 -2.50
N LEU A 203 -0.33 28.28 -1.36
CA LEU A 203 -1.56 28.75 -0.72
C LEU A 203 -2.33 29.64 -1.68
N LYS A 204 -3.59 29.32 -1.89
CA LYS A 204 -4.54 30.12 -2.67
C LYS A 204 -5.72 30.46 -1.77
N GLU A 205 -6.05 31.75 -1.71
CA GLU A 205 -7.20 32.20 -0.94
C GLU A 205 -8.48 31.50 -1.43
N GLY A 206 -9.21 30.91 -0.50
CA GLY A 206 -10.41 30.12 -0.82
C GLY A 206 -11.15 29.69 0.43
N ARG A 207 -11.89 28.61 0.32
CA ARG A 207 -12.64 28.03 1.44
C ARG A 207 -11.70 27.52 2.52
N LEU A 208 -11.99 27.82 3.79
CA LEU A 208 -11.31 27.38 5.00
C LEU A 208 -9.85 27.87 5.13
N THR A 209 -9.35 28.72 4.24
CA THR A 209 -7.98 29.20 4.25
C THR A 209 -7.67 29.91 5.56
N GLY A 210 -6.71 29.40 6.30
CA GLY A 210 -6.20 29.99 7.55
C GLY A 210 -7.12 29.89 8.77
N LEU A 211 -8.21 29.10 8.73
CA LEU A 211 -9.07 28.93 9.92
C LEU A 211 -8.37 28.25 11.09
N GLY A 212 -7.34 27.44 10.82
CA GLY A 212 -6.47 26.81 11.82
C GLY A 212 -5.16 27.54 12.05
N GLN A 213 -4.99 28.77 11.52
CA GLN A 213 -3.74 29.51 11.67
C GLN A 213 -3.40 29.74 13.15
N ASP A 214 -2.14 29.58 13.47
CA ASP A 214 -1.56 29.74 14.82
C ASP A 214 -2.12 28.73 15.87
N LYS A 215 -2.94 27.74 15.47
CA LYS A 215 -3.38 26.64 16.33
C LYS A 215 -2.40 25.46 16.26
N ASN A 216 -2.39 24.64 17.30
CA ASN A 216 -1.71 23.34 17.28
C ASN A 216 -2.34 22.43 16.22
N LEU A 217 -1.58 21.45 15.73
CA LEU A 217 -2.08 20.41 14.84
C LEU A 217 -1.80 19.03 15.44
N ILE A 218 -2.84 18.23 15.64
CA ILE A 218 -2.73 16.81 15.94
C ILE A 218 -3.26 16.04 14.74
N VAL A 219 -2.44 15.17 14.14
CA VAL A 219 -2.84 14.26 13.06
C VAL A 219 -2.79 12.85 13.60
N ILE A 220 -3.90 12.13 13.53
CA ILE A 220 -4.03 10.76 13.99
C ILE A 220 -4.23 9.85 12.77
N GLN A 221 -3.21 9.06 12.46
CA GLN A 221 -3.30 7.97 11.50
C GLN A 221 -3.78 6.72 12.22
N VAL A 222 -4.95 6.22 11.82
CA VAL A 222 -5.59 5.07 12.47
C VAL A 222 -5.37 3.82 11.63
N GLU A 223 -4.69 2.84 12.22
CA GLU A 223 -4.39 1.54 11.61
C GLU A 223 -5.65 0.85 11.11
N ALA A 224 -5.66 0.48 9.83
CA ALA A 224 -6.70 -0.29 9.15
C ALA A 224 -8.14 0.29 9.26
N LEU A 225 -8.31 1.59 9.45
CA LEU A 225 -9.62 2.22 9.53
C LEU A 225 -10.22 2.43 8.13
N GLN A 226 -11.12 1.54 7.73
CA GLN A 226 -11.90 1.69 6.49
C GLN A 226 -13.13 2.58 6.68
N ASN A 227 -13.53 3.25 5.61
CA ASN A 227 -14.65 4.20 5.67
C ASN A 227 -16.02 3.55 5.93
N PHE A 228 -16.20 2.27 5.54
CA PHE A 228 -17.50 1.59 5.67
C PHE A 228 -17.99 1.46 7.13
N VAL A 229 -17.10 1.50 8.12
CA VAL A 229 -17.48 1.40 9.55
C VAL A 229 -18.08 2.70 10.09
N ILE A 230 -17.90 3.83 9.39
CA ILE A 230 -18.45 5.13 9.78
C ILE A 230 -19.98 5.14 9.57
N ASN A 231 -20.71 5.50 10.60
CA ASN A 231 -22.17 5.49 10.64
C ASN A 231 -22.80 4.09 10.37
N LEU A 232 -22.00 3.00 10.49
CA LEU A 232 -22.50 1.64 10.34
C LEU A 232 -23.12 1.16 11.66
N GLU A 233 -24.33 0.62 11.58
CA GLU A 233 -24.97 -0.14 12.65
C GLU A 233 -24.87 -1.65 12.36
N TYR A 234 -24.32 -2.38 13.31
CA TYR A 234 -24.25 -3.85 13.29
C TYR A 234 -25.14 -4.41 14.38
N GLU A 235 -26.25 -5.09 14.02
CA GLU A 235 -27.27 -5.60 14.96
C GLU A 235 -27.81 -4.50 15.90
N GLY A 236 -27.96 -3.27 15.41
CA GLY A 236 -28.42 -2.13 16.20
C GLY A 236 -27.37 -1.55 17.15
N GLN A 237 -26.09 -1.89 16.96
CA GLN A 237 -24.94 -1.37 17.69
C GLN A 237 -24.10 -0.53 16.73
N GLU A 238 -23.83 0.72 17.06
CA GLU A 238 -22.88 1.54 16.30
C GLU A 238 -21.47 0.97 16.41
N ILE A 239 -20.77 0.80 15.28
CA ILE A 239 -19.39 0.30 15.25
C ILE A 239 -18.41 1.37 15.74
N THR A 240 -18.61 2.61 15.32
CA THR A 240 -17.71 3.75 15.64
C THR A 240 -18.49 4.92 16.26
N PRO A 241 -19.11 4.73 17.46
CA PRO A 241 -19.98 5.77 18.04
C PRO A 241 -19.24 7.07 18.41
N ASN A 242 -17.95 7.02 18.72
CA ASN A 242 -17.17 8.22 19.06
C ASN A 242 -16.75 8.99 17.81
N LEU A 243 -16.28 8.33 16.77
CA LEU A 243 -16.00 8.96 15.47
C LEU A 243 -17.29 9.50 14.84
N ASN A 244 -18.41 8.78 14.91
CA ASN A 244 -19.71 9.26 14.43
C ASN A 244 -20.12 10.55 15.14
N ARG A 245 -19.95 10.61 16.46
CA ARG A 245 -20.20 11.83 17.25
C ARG A 245 -19.22 12.97 16.89
N PHE A 246 -17.96 12.65 16.64
CA PHE A 246 -16.93 13.61 16.27
C PHE A 246 -17.20 14.22 14.89
N ILE A 247 -17.62 13.43 13.91
CA ILE A 247 -18.06 13.88 12.58
C ILE A 247 -19.27 14.80 12.66
N ASN A 248 -20.23 14.50 13.56
CA ASN A 248 -21.43 15.29 13.74
C ASN A 248 -21.24 16.55 14.63
N ASN A 249 -20.00 16.83 15.06
CA ASN A 249 -19.68 18.08 15.74
C ASN A 249 -19.75 19.25 14.75
N SER A 250 -20.24 20.43 15.23
CA SER A 250 -20.41 21.63 14.39
C SER A 250 -19.11 22.14 13.76
N SER A 251 -17.97 21.76 14.32
CA SER A 251 -16.63 22.21 13.89
C SER A 251 -15.89 21.15 13.06
N SER A 252 -16.58 20.09 12.56
CA SER A 252 -15.96 18.98 11.88
C SER A 252 -16.35 18.88 10.40
N LEU A 253 -15.37 18.53 9.59
CA LEU A 253 -15.51 18.17 8.17
C LEU A 253 -15.27 16.67 8.04
N TYR A 254 -16.11 15.99 7.26
CA TYR A 254 -15.95 14.58 6.95
C TYR A 254 -15.83 14.37 5.44
N TYR A 255 -14.70 13.81 5.01
CA TYR A 255 -14.44 13.45 3.61
C TYR A 255 -14.74 11.95 3.45
N ASP A 256 -15.91 11.64 2.91
CA ASP A 256 -16.44 10.27 2.80
C ASP A 256 -15.95 9.51 1.55
N ASN A 257 -15.22 10.19 0.68
CA ASN A 257 -14.76 9.67 -0.61
C ASN A 257 -13.25 9.87 -0.77
N TYR A 258 -12.49 9.43 0.25
CA TYR A 258 -11.07 9.60 0.39
C TYR A 258 -10.36 8.25 0.32
N PHE A 259 -9.27 8.15 -0.45
CA PHE A 259 -8.67 6.88 -0.82
C PHE A 259 -7.23 6.73 -0.33
N GLN A 260 -6.89 5.51 0.08
CA GLN A 260 -5.52 5.14 0.40
C GLN A 260 -4.61 5.25 -0.84
N MET A 261 -3.35 5.63 -0.62
CA MET A 261 -2.31 5.70 -1.65
C MET A 261 -1.07 4.98 -1.15
N LEU A 262 -0.95 3.70 -1.46
CA LEU A 262 0.07 2.83 -0.93
C LEU A 262 1.03 2.32 -2.01
N GLY A 263 2.25 2.02 -1.59
CA GLY A 263 3.23 1.22 -2.31
C GLY A 263 3.49 -0.11 -1.62
N LYS A 264 4.74 -0.39 -1.28
CA LYS A 264 5.18 -1.63 -0.61
C LYS A 264 5.27 -1.51 0.91
N GLY A 265 5.11 -0.32 1.47
CA GLY A 265 5.25 -0.02 2.88
C GLY A 265 3.94 0.02 3.67
N ASN A 266 2.77 -0.19 3.03
CA ASN A 266 1.46 -0.10 3.66
C ASN A 266 1.34 1.13 4.60
N THR A 267 1.29 0.92 5.94
CA THR A 267 1.19 1.97 6.95
C THR A 267 2.25 3.07 6.75
N SER A 268 3.52 2.69 6.53
CA SER A 268 4.60 3.67 6.34
C SER A 268 4.49 4.46 5.03
N ASP A 269 3.88 3.89 3.98
CA ASP A 269 3.63 4.62 2.75
C ASP A 269 2.44 5.57 2.90
N ALA A 270 1.41 5.24 3.68
CA ALA A 270 0.35 6.19 4.05
C ALA A 270 0.92 7.39 4.81
N GLU A 271 1.83 7.16 5.78
CA GLU A 271 2.59 8.20 6.48
C GLU A 271 3.36 9.07 5.47
N PHE A 272 4.13 8.44 4.59
CA PHE A 272 4.94 9.14 3.59
C PHE A 272 4.08 10.03 2.67
N VAL A 273 3.01 9.47 2.12
CA VAL A 273 2.14 10.17 1.16
C VAL A 273 1.44 11.36 1.79
N THR A 274 0.89 11.20 2.99
CA THR A 274 0.19 12.29 3.70
C THR A 274 1.13 13.41 4.12
N GLN A 275 2.39 13.08 4.45
CA GLN A 275 3.38 14.09 4.84
C GLN A 275 4.01 14.80 3.64
N ASN A 276 4.18 14.14 2.48
CA ASN A 276 4.96 14.67 1.36
C ASN A 276 4.15 14.96 0.09
N SER A 277 2.92 14.44 -0.02
CA SER A 277 2.09 14.55 -1.25
C SER A 277 2.81 14.06 -2.51
N LEU A 278 3.60 12.98 -2.38
CA LEU A 278 4.31 12.27 -3.45
C LEU A 278 3.78 10.84 -3.53
N TYR A 279 3.74 10.26 -4.74
CA TYR A 279 3.38 8.84 -4.88
C TYR A 279 4.45 7.95 -4.25
N PRO A 280 4.06 6.90 -3.51
CA PRO A 280 5.01 6.00 -2.87
C PRO A 280 5.64 5.04 -3.88
N SER A 281 6.77 4.45 -3.51
CA SER A 281 7.44 3.47 -4.35
C SER A 281 6.68 2.14 -4.44
N MET A 282 6.65 1.56 -5.65
CA MET A 282 6.14 0.21 -5.91
C MET A 282 7.22 -0.87 -5.92
N GLU A 283 8.47 -0.54 -5.65
CA GLU A 283 9.62 -1.46 -5.65
C GLU A 283 9.97 -1.94 -4.25
N GLU A 284 10.20 -1.03 -3.33
CA GLU A 284 10.44 -1.24 -1.90
C GLU A 284 9.57 -0.25 -1.09
N PRO A 285 9.37 -0.46 0.21
CA PRO A 285 8.81 0.58 1.06
C PRO A 285 9.59 1.88 0.92
N THR A 286 8.89 2.97 0.74
CA THR A 286 9.48 4.27 0.38
C THR A 286 10.53 4.73 1.40
N TYR A 287 10.31 4.48 2.69
CA TYR A 287 11.23 4.82 3.77
C TYR A 287 12.56 4.04 3.76
N PHE A 288 12.62 2.87 3.09
CA PHE A 288 13.86 2.15 2.87
C PHE A 288 14.53 2.56 1.57
N GLN A 289 13.74 2.69 0.52
CA GLN A 289 14.30 2.94 -0.81
C GLN A 289 14.93 4.32 -0.94
N TYR A 290 14.35 5.30 -0.26
CA TYR A 290 14.73 6.71 -0.35
C TYR A 290 15.10 7.30 1.02
N GLU A 291 15.78 6.49 1.87
CA GLU A 291 16.15 6.89 3.24
C GLU A 291 17.07 8.10 3.31
N ASP A 292 17.87 8.32 2.27
CA ASP A 292 18.85 9.40 2.20
C ASP A 292 18.35 10.62 1.39
N ASN A 293 17.12 10.56 0.86
CA ASN A 293 16.56 11.65 0.07
C ASN A 293 16.21 12.86 0.93
N THR A 294 16.22 14.01 0.29
CA THR A 294 15.75 15.27 0.86
C THR A 294 14.25 15.43 0.64
N PHE A 295 13.52 15.71 1.70
CA PHE A 295 12.08 15.95 1.65
C PHE A 295 11.74 17.35 2.18
N TYR A 296 10.66 17.92 1.63
CA TYR A 296 10.06 19.16 2.14
C TYR A 296 8.54 18.94 2.26
N GLY A 297 8.18 18.10 3.23
CA GLY A 297 6.81 17.73 3.56
C GLY A 297 6.16 18.65 4.59
N LEU A 298 4.99 18.25 5.07
CA LEU A 298 4.20 18.99 6.05
C LEU A 298 4.99 19.32 7.33
N PRO A 299 5.81 18.41 7.92
CA PRO A 299 6.57 18.76 9.13
C PRO A 299 7.58 19.89 8.87
N TRP A 300 8.29 19.87 7.73
CA TRP A 300 9.21 20.95 7.37
C TRP A 300 8.49 22.26 7.07
N LEU A 301 7.34 22.22 6.38
CA LEU A 301 6.53 23.40 6.14
C LEU A 301 6.11 24.06 7.46
N LEU A 302 5.53 23.28 8.37
CA LEU A 302 5.06 23.80 9.67
C LEU A 302 6.21 24.34 10.51
N ARG A 303 7.38 23.70 10.47
CA ARG A 303 8.60 24.21 11.14
C ARG A 303 9.06 25.56 10.58
N ASP A 304 8.95 25.80 9.28
CA ASP A 304 9.23 27.11 8.69
C ASP A 304 8.25 28.20 9.19
N TYR A 305 7.07 27.78 9.70
CA TYR A 305 6.09 28.63 10.37
C TYR A 305 6.21 28.65 11.91
N GLY A 306 7.29 28.07 12.45
CA GLY A 306 7.63 28.12 13.88
C GLY A 306 7.14 26.94 14.72
N TYR A 307 6.45 25.95 14.12
CA TYR A 307 5.95 24.78 14.84
C TYR A 307 7.08 23.88 15.35
N THR A 308 6.88 23.26 16.51
CA THR A 308 7.67 22.12 16.96
C THR A 308 6.95 20.83 16.54
N ALA A 309 7.62 19.98 15.76
CA ALA A 309 7.02 18.77 15.15
C ALA A 309 7.55 17.48 15.79
N TRP A 310 6.66 16.68 16.42
CA TRP A 310 6.97 15.39 16.99
C TRP A 310 6.09 14.29 16.37
N ALA A 311 6.65 13.07 16.27
CA ALA A 311 5.93 11.87 15.85
C ALA A 311 5.82 10.88 17.00
N PHE A 312 4.74 10.06 17.02
CA PHE A 312 4.40 9.13 18.09
C PHE A 312 3.95 7.80 17.53
N HIS A 313 4.54 6.69 18.00
CA HIS A 313 4.11 5.34 17.62
C HIS A 313 4.49 4.30 18.67
N GLY A 314 3.54 3.46 19.06
CA GLY A 314 3.70 2.45 20.12
C GLY A 314 4.46 1.19 19.71
N PHE A 315 5.43 1.27 18.78
CA PHE A 315 6.23 0.13 18.31
C PHE A 315 7.71 0.47 18.13
N GLU A 316 8.51 -0.54 17.69
CA GLU A 316 9.95 -0.43 17.49
C GLU A 316 10.29 0.66 16.46
N LYS A 317 11.23 1.52 16.79
CA LYS A 317 11.64 2.68 15.97
C LYS A 317 12.28 2.28 14.63
N GLU A 318 12.94 1.10 14.60
CA GLU A 318 13.57 0.56 13.41
C GLU A 318 12.55 -0.04 12.41
N TYR A 319 11.35 -0.38 12.88
CA TYR A 319 10.34 -0.97 12.02
C TYR A 319 9.89 0.06 10.98
N TRP A 320 9.82 -0.34 9.72
CA TRP A 320 9.66 0.54 8.56
C TRP A 320 10.72 1.64 8.43
N ASN A 321 11.89 1.52 9.11
CA ASN A 321 12.97 2.54 9.08
C ASN A 321 12.53 3.93 9.59
N ARG A 322 11.51 3.99 10.46
CA ARG A 322 10.92 5.26 10.94
C ARG A 322 11.90 6.18 11.63
N GLU A 323 12.86 5.63 12.39
CA GLU A 323 13.88 6.43 13.10
C GLU A 323 14.61 7.38 12.14
N LYS A 324 15.06 6.89 10.98
CA LYS A 324 15.70 7.72 9.96
C LYS A 324 14.69 8.54 9.14
N ALA A 325 13.62 7.91 8.72
CA ALA A 325 12.62 8.52 7.85
C ALA A 325 12.00 9.77 8.48
N TYR A 326 11.57 9.70 9.74
CA TYR A 326 10.96 10.83 10.42
C TYR A 326 11.93 11.99 10.61
N GLN A 327 13.19 11.71 10.92
CA GLN A 327 14.21 12.73 11.00
C GLN A 327 14.40 13.45 9.64
N GLY A 328 14.49 12.69 8.56
CA GLY A 328 14.60 13.23 7.18
C GLY A 328 13.39 14.06 6.78
N GLN A 329 12.20 13.68 7.21
CA GLN A 329 10.95 14.40 6.93
C GLN A 329 10.73 15.65 7.81
N GLY A 330 11.56 15.87 8.83
CA GLY A 330 11.52 17.09 9.61
C GLY A 330 10.95 16.97 11.01
N PHE A 331 10.59 15.79 11.49
CA PHE A 331 10.24 15.60 12.90
C PHE A 331 11.45 15.77 13.80
N GLN A 332 11.33 16.55 14.85
CA GLN A 332 12.40 16.87 15.79
C GLN A 332 12.55 15.80 16.89
N ARG A 333 11.49 15.05 17.15
CA ARG A 333 11.49 13.91 18.08
C ARG A 333 10.56 12.82 17.55
N PHE A 334 10.97 11.59 17.71
CA PHE A 334 10.14 10.40 17.54
C PHE A 334 10.00 9.69 18.89
N VAL A 335 8.81 9.78 19.47
CA VAL A 335 8.42 9.09 20.70
C VAL A 335 7.95 7.69 20.27
N ASN A 336 8.70 6.67 20.66
CA ASN A 336 8.51 5.30 20.20
C ASN A 336 8.32 4.35 21.39
N GLN A 337 8.21 3.04 21.13
CA GLN A 337 7.94 2.04 22.17
C GLN A 337 8.86 2.13 23.39
N GLU A 338 10.12 2.52 23.22
CA GLU A 338 11.09 2.62 24.32
C GLU A 338 10.80 3.77 25.29
N ASP A 339 10.01 4.76 24.86
CA ASP A 339 9.63 5.93 25.65
C ASP A 339 8.36 5.74 26.48
N PHE A 340 7.61 4.64 26.25
CA PHE A 340 6.33 4.36 26.93
C PHE A 340 6.47 3.27 27.99
N GLU A 341 5.69 3.40 29.07
CA GLU A 341 5.47 2.32 30.04
C GLU A 341 4.26 1.47 29.62
N PHE A 342 4.39 0.16 29.55
CA PHE A 342 3.30 -0.74 29.18
C PHE A 342 3.44 -2.09 29.85
N GLU A 343 2.29 -2.72 30.15
CA GLU A 343 2.22 -4.08 30.70
C GLU A 343 1.68 -5.07 29.66
N GLU A 344 0.94 -4.58 28.65
CA GLU A 344 0.25 -5.39 27.68
C GLU A 344 0.56 -4.97 26.24
N VAL A 345 0.76 -5.97 25.41
CA VAL A 345 0.91 -5.86 23.96
C VAL A 345 -0.27 -6.55 23.30
N ILE A 346 -0.94 -5.87 22.36
CA ILE A 346 -1.99 -6.46 21.52
C ILE A 346 -1.55 -6.41 20.07
N GLY A 347 -1.47 -7.57 19.43
CA GLY A 347 -0.96 -7.68 18.08
C GLY A 347 0.53 -7.33 18.02
N PHE A 348 0.85 -6.22 17.35
CA PHE A 348 2.23 -5.82 17.06
C PHE A 348 2.91 -5.02 18.17
N GLY A 349 2.18 -4.20 18.93
CA GLY A 349 2.82 -3.25 19.84
C GLY A 349 1.98 -2.87 21.04
N ILE A 350 2.29 -1.72 21.63
CA ILE A 350 1.57 -1.20 22.79
C ILE A 350 0.10 -1.02 22.44
N ARG A 351 -0.78 -1.48 23.32
CA ARG A 351 -2.21 -1.27 23.23
C ARG A 351 -2.55 0.22 23.11
N ASP A 352 -3.39 0.59 22.12
CA ASP A 352 -3.70 1.99 21.81
C ASP A 352 -4.24 2.77 23.04
N GLY A 353 -4.94 2.09 23.95
CA GLY A 353 -5.38 2.72 25.19
C GLY A 353 -4.22 3.27 26.02
N ASP A 354 -3.18 2.47 26.27
CA ASP A 354 -2.00 2.87 27.06
C ASP A 354 -1.13 3.85 26.28
N PHE A 355 -1.02 3.67 24.97
CA PHE A 355 -0.28 4.55 24.08
C PHE A 355 -0.87 5.96 24.03
N LEU A 356 -2.19 6.07 23.79
CA LEU A 356 -2.87 7.36 23.69
C LEU A 356 -2.96 8.08 25.02
N ASP A 357 -3.14 7.38 26.14
CA ASP A 357 -3.14 8.00 27.48
C ASP A 357 -1.79 8.67 27.79
N GLN A 358 -0.69 7.97 27.56
CA GLN A 358 0.65 8.54 27.80
C GLN A 358 1.03 9.60 26.75
N THR A 359 0.50 9.52 25.55
CA THR A 359 0.69 10.55 24.52
C THR A 359 0.15 11.92 25.00
N ILE A 360 -0.91 11.97 25.82
CA ILE A 360 -1.40 13.21 26.44
C ILE A 360 -0.31 13.90 27.27
N ASP A 361 0.46 13.15 28.06
CA ASP A 361 1.51 13.73 28.88
C ASP A 361 2.65 14.31 28.02
N TYR A 362 3.00 13.64 26.92
CA TYR A 362 3.95 14.17 25.93
C TYR A 362 3.42 15.40 25.19
N LEU A 363 2.12 15.46 24.89
CA LEU A 363 1.51 16.65 24.29
C LEU A 363 1.55 17.85 25.23
N LYS A 364 1.35 17.65 26.54
CA LYS A 364 1.52 18.69 27.57
C LYS A 364 2.97 19.12 27.66
N GLU A 365 3.93 18.18 27.61
CA GLU A 365 5.35 18.51 27.53
C GLU A 365 5.61 19.39 26.31
N LEU A 366 5.14 18.97 25.12
CA LEU A 366 5.32 19.65 23.85
C LEU A 366 4.74 21.07 23.86
N ASP A 367 3.51 21.24 24.36
CA ASP A 367 2.83 22.53 24.50
C ASP A 367 3.57 23.49 25.49
N SER A 368 4.24 22.92 26.49
CA SER A 368 4.98 23.70 27.49
C SER A 368 6.41 24.07 27.09
N LEU A 369 6.93 23.60 25.95
CA LEU A 369 8.31 23.84 25.52
C LEU A 369 8.58 25.31 25.22
N ASP A 370 7.65 25.97 24.55
CA ASP A 370 7.68 27.38 24.20
C ASP A 370 6.25 27.90 23.89
N ASP A 371 6.14 29.18 23.52
CA ASP A 371 4.85 29.82 23.18
C ASP A 371 4.42 29.57 21.71
N ASN A 372 5.16 28.73 20.96
CA ASN A 372 4.83 28.43 19.56
C ASN A 372 3.88 27.23 19.46
N PRO A 373 3.07 27.16 18.40
CA PRO A 373 2.22 25.99 18.18
C PRO A 373 3.03 24.74 17.89
N PHE A 374 2.46 23.57 18.14
CA PHE A 374 3.08 22.28 17.84
C PHE A 374 2.35 21.49 16.74
N TYR A 375 3.09 20.59 16.16
CA TYR A 375 2.58 19.53 15.28
C TYR A 375 2.87 18.16 15.90
N ALA A 376 1.84 17.38 16.19
CA ALA A 376 1.93 16.00 16.67
C ALA A 376 1.36 15.03 15.64
N PHE A 377 2.18 14.10 15.17
CA PHE A 377 1.77 13.01 14.28
C PHE A 377 1.70 11.70 15.08
N VAL A 378 0.48 11.16 15.26
CA VAL A 378 0.17 10.04 16.14
C VAL A 378 -0.29 8.86 15.29
N VAL A 379 0.41 7.72 15.36
CA VAL A 379 0.10 6.51 14.58
C VAL A 379 -0.35 5.40 15.52
N THR A 380 -1.61 4.94 15.42
CA THR A 380 -2.17 3.85 16.22
C THR A 380 -1.77 2.48 15.68
N LEU A 381 -2.06 1.39 16.41
CA LEU A 381 -1.58 0.07 16.02
C LEU A 381 -2.51 -1.10 16.39
N THR A 382 -3.39 -0.98 17.38
CA THR A 382 -4.11 -2.13 17.95
C THR A 382 -5.05 -2.82 16.94
N SER A 383 -5.62 -2.08 15.99
CA SER A 383 -6.45 -2.62 14.90
C SER A 383 -5.65 -3.24 13.74
N HIS A 384 -4.43 -3.72 14.00
CA HIS A 384 -3.61 -4.39 12.98
C HIS A 384 -4.07 -5.84 12.74
N THR A 385 -4.01 -6.28 11.46
CA THR A 385 -4.31 -7.67 11.08
C THR A 385 -3.44 -8.66 11.88
N PRO A 386 -3.98 -9.77 12.39
CA PRO A 386 -5.26 -10.40 12.11
C PRO A 386 -6.47 -9.91 12.94
N PHE A 387 -6.40 -8.76 13.61
CA PHE A 387 -7.46 -8.10 14.37
C PHE A 387 -7.88 -8.82 15.66
N ILE A 388 -7.13 -9.82 16.09
CA ILE A 388 -7.46 -10.65 17.25
C ILE A 388 -7.26 -9.84 18.54
N MET A 389 -8.37 -9.61 19.26
CA MET A 389 -8.40 -8.92 20.54
C MET A 389 -8.61 -9.92 21.68
N PRO A 390 -8.03 -9.70 22.88
CA PRO A 390 -8.40 -10.44 24.07
C PRO A 390 -9.90 -10.28 24.39
N GLU A 391 -10.56 -11.36 24.84
CA GLU A 391 -12.02 -11.41 25.09
C GLU A 391 -12.50 -10.27 26.03
N GLU A 392 -11.65 -9.82 26.96
CA GLU A 392 -11.98 -8.74 27.92
C GLU A 392 -12.20 -7.38 27.24
N TYR A 393 -11.75 -7.21 25.99
CA TYR A 393 -11.97 -5.99 25.19
C TYR A 393 -13.12 -6.14 24.19
N HIS A 394 -13.75 -7.32 24.10
CA HIS A 394 -14.90 -7.55 23.25
C HIS A 394 -16.14 -6.87 23.85
N ILE A 395 -16.74 -5.95 23.11
CA ILE A 395 -17.92 -5.18 23.54
C ILE A 395 -19.10 -5.44 22.64
N LEU A 396 -18.86 -5.61 21.31
CA LEU A 396 -19.94 -5.83 20.36
C LEU A 396 -20.48 -7.27 20.47
N ASP A 397 -21.81 -7.41 20.39
CA ASP A 397 -22.45 -8.70 20.17
C ASP A 397 -22.28 -9.09 18.69
N ILE A 398 -21.36 -10.01 18.42
CA ILE A 398 -21.06 -10.49 17.07
C ILE A 398 -21.94 -11.71 16.74
N ARG A 399 -22.57 -11.72 15.54
CA ARG A 399 -23.32 -12.86 15.01
C ARG A 399 -22.47 -14.13 15.04
N GLU A 400 -23.06 -15.28 15.29
CA GLU A 400 -22.35 -16.56 15.35
C GLU A 400 -21.57 -16.88 14.07
N GLU A 401 -22.09 -16.49 12.92
CA GLU A 401 -21.45 -16.66 11.60
C GLU A 401 -20.23 -15.76 11.37
N HIS A 402 -20.11 -14.67 12.14
CA HIS A 402 -18.97 -13.73 12.08
C HIS A 402 -17.98 -13.93 13.23
N LYS A 403 -18.29 -14.81 14.21
CA LYS A 403 -17.34 -15.19 15.24
C LYS A 403 -16.18 -15.99 14.62
N ASP A 404 -15.00 -15.80 15.15
CA ASP A 404 -13.78 -16.49 14.73
C ASP A 404 -13.45 -16.32 13.23
N ASN A 405 -13.88 -15.21 12.61
CA ASN A 405 -13.47 -14.83 11.28
C ASN A 405 -12.97 -13.38 11.24
N MET A 406 -12.23 -13.05 10.19
CA MET A 406 -11.56 -11.75 10.05
C MET A 406 -12.52 -10.55 10.15
N LEU A 407 -13.77 -10.68 9.68
CA LEU A 407 -14.75 -9.58 9.77
C LEU A 407 -15.18 -9.33 11.22
N GLY A 408 -15.55 -10.37 11.96
CA GLY A 408 -15.95 -10.21 13.35
C GLY A 408 -14.81 -9.71 14.24
N ASP A 409 -13.60 -10.23 14.04
CA ASP A 409 -12.40 -9.78 14.75
C ASP A 409 -12.10 -8.30 14.42
N TYR A 410 -12.22 -7.90 13.16
CA TYR A 410 -12.04 -6.50 12.76
C TYR A 410 -13.08 -5.57 13.40
N LEU A 411 -14.36 -5.94 13.41
CA LEU A 411 -15.41 -5.11 14.02
C LEU A 411 -15.14 -4.89 15.52
N GLN A 412 -14.68 -5.91 16.25
CA GLN A 412 -14.27 -5.78 17.66
C GLN A 412 -13.06 -4.85 17.82
N ALA A 413 -12.02 -5.05 17.00
CA ALA A 413 -10.78 -4.28 17.09
C ALA A 413 -11.03 -2.79 16.80
N ILE A 414 -11.79 -2.48 15.75
CA ILE A 414 -12.03 -1.08 15.38
C ILE A 414 -12.99 -0.38 16.35
N HIS A 415 -13.95 -1.11 16.93
CA HIS A 415 -14.79 -0.59 18.00
C HIS A 415 -13.98 -0.25 19.27
N TYR A 416 -13.00 -1.09 19.61
CA TYR A 416 -12.06 -0.81 20.68
C TYR A 416 -11.27 0.49 20.39
N VAL A 417 -10.68 0.61 19.18
CA VAL A 417 -9.91 1.79 18.79
C VAL A 417 -10.78 3.06 18.81
N ASP A 418 -12.01 2.99 18.31
CA ASP A 418 -12.97 4.11 18.39
C ASP A 418 -13.22 4.57 19.83
N ARG A 419 -13.35 3.63 20.76
CA ARG A 419 -13.50 3.94 22.20
C ARG A 419 -12.26 4.67 22.73
N GLU A 420 -11.07 4.21 22.41
CA GLU A 420 -9.83 4.81 22.88
C GLU A 420 -9.59 6.19 22.25
N LEU A 421 -9.94 6.38 20.98
CA LEU A 421 -9.94 7.70 20.34
C LEU A 421 -10.91 8.67 21.02
N GLY A 422 -12.12 8.20 21.36
CA GLY A 422 -13.09 9.02 22.11
C GLY A 422 -12.58 9.43 23.49
N ARG A 423 -11.84 8.52 24.17
CA ARG A 423 -11.18 8.82 25.46
C ARG A 423 -10.04 9.82 25.27
N PHE A 424 -9.22 9.67 24.24
CA PHE A 424 -8.14 10.60 23.90
C PHE A 424 -8.66 12.01 23.66
N ILE A 425 -9.70 12.18 22.85
CA ILE A 425 -10.37 13.49 22.64
C ILE A 425 -10.89 14.07 23.96
N THR A 426 -11.50 13.23 24.82
CA THR A 426 -11.98 13.67 26.14
C THR A 426 -10.83 14.14 27.03
N ASN A 427 -9.69 13.45 27.00
CA ASN A 427 -8.49 13.84 27.75
C ASN A 427 -7.89 15.14 27.22
N LEU A 428 -7.85 15.36 25.90
CA LEU A 428 -7.44 16.65 25.32
C LEU A 428 -8.31 17.80 25.82
N MET A 429 -9.64 17.59 25.92
CA MET A 429 -10.55 18.60 26.50
C MET A 429 -10.25 18.86 27.98
N ALA A 430 -10.01 17.79 28.76
CA ALA A 430 -9.75 17.90 30.19
C ALA A 430 -8.43 18.64 30.50
N GLU A 431 -7.42 18.51 29.66
CA GLU A 431 -6.11 19.16 29.77
C GLU A 431 -6.08 20.55 29.12
N GLY A 432 -7.18 20.97 28.46
CA GLY A 432 -7.28 22.30 27.84
C GLY A 432 -6.59 22.45 26.48
N LEU A 433 -6.16 21.34 25.88
CA LEU A 433 -5.48 21.35 24.58
C LEU A 433 -6.46 21.37 23.38
N TYR A 434 -7.71 20.95 23.59
CA TYR A 434 -8.69 20.75 22.51
C TYR A 434 -9.06 22.02 21.76
N GLU A 435 -9.33 23.13 22.48
CA GLU A 435 -9.87 24.36 21.88
C GLU A 435 -8.84 25.10 21.01
N ASP A 436 -7.55 24.87 21.22
CA ASP A 436 -6.46 25.47 20.45
C ASP A 436 -5.77 24.49 19.49
N THR A 437 -6.42 23.37 19.19
CA THR A 437 -5.83 22.31 18.37
C THR A 437 -6.73 21.92 17.21
N VAL A 438 -6.24 22.04 15.97
CA VAL A 438 -6.83 21.38 14.80
C VAL A 438 -6.54 19.89 14.90
N ILE A 439 -7.57 19.04 14.78
CA ILE A 439 -7.44 17.59 14.86
C ILE A 439 -7.84 16.98 13.52
N ALA A 440 -6.91 16.26 12.90
CA ALA A 440 -7.18 15.48 11.69
C ALA A 440 -7.05 13.98 11.98
N ILE A 441 -8.06 13.19 11.62
CA ILE A 441 -8.09 11.74 11.82
C ILE A 441 -8.32 11.08 10.46
N TYR A 442 -7.47 10.13 10.07
CA TYR A 442 -7.67 9.37 8.84
C TYR A 442 -7.26 7.90 8.98
N GLY A 443 -7.88 7.04 8.15
CA GLY A 443 -7.45 5.65 8.00
C GLY A 443 -6.22 5.54 7.10
N ASP A 444 -5.29 4.67 7.46
CA ASP A 444 -4.07 4.46 6.67
C ASP A 444 -4.32 3.56 5.45
N HIS A 445 -4.99 2.43 5.65
CA HIS A 445 -5.30 1.47 4.59
C HIS A 445 -6.53 0.60 4.92
N TYR A 446 -6.88 -0.26 3.96
CA TYR A 446 -7.96 -1.23 4.11
C TYR A 446 -7.67 -2.29 5.19
N ALA A 447 -8.73 -2.81 5.78
CA ALA A 447 -8.72 -3.97 6.68
C ALA A 447 -9.20 -5.24 5.96
N ILE A 448 -10.40 -5.20 5.39
CA ILE A 448 -11.05 -6.33 4.73
C ILE A 448 -10.87 -6.23 3.22
N SER A 449 -10.38 -7.29 2.61
CA SER A 449 -10.05 -7.32 1.18
C SER A 449 -11.27 -7.69 0.32
N ALA A 450 -11.53 -6.92 -0.73
CA ALA A 450 -12.50 -7.27 -1.78
C ALA A 450 -12.04 -8.45 -2.67
N LEU A 451 -10.78 -8.83 -2.58
CA LEU A 451 -10.17 -9.88 -3.42
C LEU A 451 -10.10 -11.25 -2.72
N LYS A 452 -10.64 -11.38 -1.52
CA LYS A 452 -10.58 -12.58 -0.68
C LYS A 452 -11.97 -13.17 -0.36
N GLU A 453 -11.95 -14.22 0.44
CA GLU A 453 -13.16 -14.98 0.83
C GLU A 453 -14.14 -14.18 1.68
N GLU A 454 -13.67 -13.08 2.27
CA GLU A 454 -14.49 -12.18 3.10
C GLU A 454 -15.39 -11.23 2.27
N ALA A 455 -15.12 -11.03 0.98
CA ALA A 455 -15.91 -10.12 0.14
C ALA A 455 -17.42 -10.40 0.17
N PRO A 456 -17.92 -11.65 0.09
CA PRO A 456 -19.35 -11.93 0.21
C PRO A 456 -19.95 -11.57 1.58
N LEU A 457 -19.17 -11.66 2.68
CA LEU A 457 -19.62 -11.25 4.01
C LEU A 457 -19.75 -9.73 4.08
N MET A 458 -18.85 -9.02 3.42
CA MET A 458 -18.89 -7.56 3.30
C MET A 458 -20.11 -7.11 2.48
N GLU A 459 -20.41 -7.77 1.36
CA GLU A 459 -21.60 -7.48 0.56
C GLU A 459 -22.90 -7.68 1.36
N ASP A 460 -22.97 -8.72 2.20
CA ASP A 460 -24.11 -8.93 3.11
C ASP A 460 -24.20 -7.85 4.19
N LEU A 461 -23.05 -7.42 4.72
CA LEU A 461 -22.99 -6.40 5.76
C LEU A 461 -23.39 -5.01 5.26
N ILE A 462 -22.84 -4.58 4.12
CA ILE A 462 -23.07 -3.22 3.59
C ILE A 462 -24.29 -3.12 2.67
N GLY A 463 -24.81 -4.27 2.21
CA GLY A 463 -25.99 -4.33 1.31
C GLY A 463 -25.71 -3.94 -0.14
N GLU A 464 -24.43 -3.81 -0.53
CA GLU A 464 -23.98 -3.41 -1.87
C GLU A 464 -22.75 -4.23 -2.30
N PRO A 465 -22.44 -4.34 -3.62
CA PRO A 465 -21.24 -5.03 -4.10
C PRO A 465 -19.96 -4.43 -3.52
N TYR A 466 -19.15 -5.25 -2.88
CA TYR A 466 -17.89 -4.84 -2.26
C TYR A 466 -16.74 -4.98 -3.27
N ASP A 467 -16.39 -3.88 -3.94
CA ASP A 467 -15.33 -3.81 -4.95
C ASP A 467 -14.15 -2.94 -4.47
N LEU A 468 -13.14 -2.76 -5.30
CA LEU A 468 -11.91 -2.03 -4.96
C LEU A 468 -12.14 -0.59 -4.47
N ASP A 469 -13.15 0.09 -5.01
CA ASP A 469 -13.50 1.44 -4.57
C ASP A 469 -14.10 1.50 -3.15
N TYR A 470 -14.77 0.44 -2.68
CA TYR A 470 -15.15 0.30 -1.28
C TYR A 470 -13.97 -0.11 -0.41
N MET A 471 -13.18 -1.08 -0.90
CA MET A 471 -12.03 -1.59 -0.16
C MET A 471 -11.02 -0.49 0.18
N MET A 472 -10.69 0.35 -0.81
CA MET A 472 -9.63 1.36 -0.67
C MET A 472 -10.13 2.69 -0.10
N ASN A 473 -11.42 2.83 0.19
CA ASN A 473 -11.98 4.03 0.79
C ASN A 473 -11.70 4.05 2.29
N VAL A 474 -11.00 5.08 2.75
CA VAL A 474 -10.70 5.35 4.16
C VAL A 474 -11.31 6.70 4.56
N PRO A 475 -11.71 6.92 5.81
CA PRO A 475 -12.24 8.23 6.21
C PRO A 475 -11.11 9.24 6.38
N LEU A 476 -11.42 10.52 6.09
CA LEU A 476 -10.66 11.66 6.60
C LEU A 476 -11.63 12.58 7.35
N ILE A 477 -11.30 12.93 8.58
CA ILE A 477 -12.08 13.82 9.43
C ILE A 477 -11.16 14.96 9.86
N ILE A 478 -11.58 16.22 9.71
CA ILE A 478 -10.83 17.39 10.13
C ILE A 478 -11.72 18.23 11.04
N HIS A 479 -11.28 18.44 12.27
CA HIS A 479 -11.93 19.27 13.25
C HIS A 479 -11.16 20.58 13.45
N ILE A 480 -11.86 21.73 13.29
CA ILE A 480 -11.29 23.07 13.47
C ILE A 480 -12.06 23.74 14.62
N PRO A 481 -11.51 23.77 15.83
CA PRO A 481 -12.26 24.21 17.01
C PRO A 481 -12.70 25.67 16.91
N GLY A 482 -13.93 25.94 17.34
CA GLY A 482 -14.54 27.28 17.33
C GLY A 482 -15.21 27.67 16.01
N GLU A 483 -15.09 26.86 14.94
CA GLU A 483 -15.69 27.12 13.64
C GLU A 483 -17.02 26.38 13.47
N ASP A 484 -18.00 26.98 12.78
CA ASP A 484 -19.29 26.34 12.44
C ASP A 484 -19.27 25.91 10.97
N ILE A 485 -18.69 24.73 10.73
CA ILE A 485 -18.32 24.25 9.38
C ILE A 485 -18.78 22.82 9.09
N GLN A 486 -19.65 22.25 9.95
CA GLN A 486 -20.06 20.85 9.78
C GLN A 486 -20.55 20.55 8.36
N GLU A 487 -19.85 19.62 7.70
CA GLU A 487 -20.17 19.20 6.33
C GLU A 487 -19.57 17.84 6.03
N THR A 488 -20.28 17.07 5.18
CA THR A 488 -19.73 15.90 4.49
C THR A 488 -19.30 16.31 3.08
N ILE A 489 -18.01 16.13 2.78
CA ILE A 489 -17.38 16.48 1.50
C ILE A 489 -17.17 15.21 0.70
N SER A 490 -17.92 15.05 -0.39
CA SER A 490 -17.94 13.85 -1.24
C SER A 490 -17.13 13.98 -2.53
N ILE A 491 -16.24 14.96 -2.62
CA ILE A 491 -15.28 15.00 -3.73
C ILE A 491 -14.29 13.86 -3.58
N VAL A 492 -13.96 13.20 -4.70
CA VAL A 492 -12.90 12.19 -4.69
C VAL A 492 -11.58 12.83 -4.27
N GLY A 493 -10.94 12.26 -3.26
CA GLY A 493 -9.64 12.66 -2.77
C GLY A 493 -8.80 11.45 -2.35
N SER A 494 -7.55 11.68 -2.02
CA SER A 494 -6.64 10.64 -1.56
C SER A 494 -5.64 11.18 -0.53
N GLN A 495 -4.84 10.30 0.03
CA GLN A 495 -3.77 10.67 0.96
C GLN A 495 -2.76 11.67 0.36
N LEU A 496 -2.63 11.76 -0.98
CA LEU A 496 -1.86 12.83 -1.64
C LEU A 496 -2.41 14.23 -1.36
N ASP A 497 -3.73 14.33 -1.20
CA ASP A 497 -4.45 15.60 -1.04
C ASP A 497 -4.41 16.09 0.41
N PHE A 498 -3.95 15.27 1.37
CA PHE A 498 -3.89 15.61 2.78
C PHE A 498 -3.01 16.84 3.04
N TYR A 499 -1.76 16.79 2.60
CA TYR A 499 -0.79 17.87 2.81
C TYR A 499 -1.30 19.24 2.32
N PRO A 500 -1.69 19.41 1.04
CA PRO A 500 -2.18 20.71 0.57
C PRO A 500 -3.51 21.14 1.24
N THR A 501 -4.37 20.19 1.64
CA THR A 501 -5.61 20.48 2.37
C THR A 501 -5.31 21.03 3.77
N ILE A 502 -4.40 20.40 4.53
CA ILE A 502 -3.98 20.85 5.84
C ILE A 502 -3.21 22.18 5.75
N ALA A 503 -2.30 22.32 4.78
CA ALA A 503 -1.56 23.57 4.57
C ALA A 503 -2.49 24.76 4.32
N ASN A 504 -3.58 24.56 3.57
CA ASN A 504 -4.61 25.58 3.36
C ASN A 504 -5.31 25.95 4.67
N ILE A 505 -5.78 24.97 5.45
CA ILE A 505 -6.46 25.19 6.72
C ILE A 505 -5.54 25.91 7.71
N MET A 506 -4.28 25.49 7.79
CA MET A 506 -3.28 26.12 8.68
C MET A 506 -2.74 27.46 8.17
N GLY A 507 -3.14 27.89 6.96
CA GLY A 507 -2.69 29.16 6.37
C GLY A 507 -1.21 29.17 5.97
N CYS A 508 -0.61 28.00 5.72
CA CYS A 508 0.81 27.84 5.42
C CYS A 508 1.07 27.80 3.92
N ASP A 509 1.78 28.80 3.37
CA ASP A 509 2.15 28.87 1.95
C ASP A 509 3.43 28.06 1.68
N ASN A 510 3.32 26.94 0.98
CA ASN A 510 4.45 26.12 0.59
C ASN A 510 5.17 26.71 -0.63
N LYS A 511 6.25 27.44 -0.40
CA LYS A 511 7.06 28.10 -1.43
C LYS A 511 8.19 27.23 -1.98
N LYS A 512 8.55 26.15 -1.28
CA LYS A 512 9.77 25.38 -1.52
C LYS A 512 9.50 24.00 -2.12
N GLY A 513 8.39 23.36 -1.69
CA GLY A 513 8.09 21.98 -2.03
C GLY A 513 7.34 21.80 -3.35
N LEU A 514 7.18 20.54 -3.71
CA LEU A 514 6.35 20.06 -4.82
C LEU A 514 5.25 19.19 -4.24
N VAL A 515 4.02 19.27 -4.76
CA VAL A 515 2.91 18.41 -4.34
C VAL A 515 2.15 17.87 -5.54
N PHE A 516 1.74 16.60 -5.46
CA PHE A 516 0.89 15.97 -6.48
C PHE A 516 -0.60 16.09 -6.14
N GLY A 517 -0.92 16.14 -4.86
CA GLY A 517 -2.27 16.34 -4.38
C GLY A 517 -2.80 17.76 -4.59
N ARG A 518 -4.04 17.96 -4.18
CA ARG A 518 -4.78 19.22 -4.26
C ARG A 518 -5.48 19.48 -2.94
N ASP A 519 -5.70 20.75 -2.62
CA ASP A 519 -6.56 21.12 -1.51
C ASP A 519 -8.01 20.72 -1.82
N LEU A 520 -8.54 19.75 -1.08
CA LEU A 520 -9.87 19.17 -1.30
C LEU A 520 -11.01 20.18 -1.07
N ASN A 521 -10.76 21.26 -0.35
CA ASN A 521 -11.74 22.31 -0.11
C ASN A 521 -11.90 23.25 -1.30
N ASN A 522 -10.90 23.32 -2.18
CA ASN A 522 -10.80 24.27 -3.27
C ASN A 522 -10.41 23.66 -4.63
N CYS A 523 -10.30 22.34 -4.74
CA CYS A 523 -9.92 21.71 -6.00
C CYS A 523 -11.08 21.69 -7.01
N PRO A 524 -10.77 21.74 -8.32
CA PRO A 524 -11.79 21.63 -9.37
C PRO A 524 -12.38 20.21 -9.45
N VAL A 525 -13.63 20.12 -9.89
CA VAL A 525 -14.33 18.85 -10.19
C VAL A 525 -14.31 18.63 -11.71
N PRO A 526 -14.06 17.40 -12.22
CA PRO A 526 -13.76 16.18 -11.46
C PRO A 526 -12.32 16.14 -10.94
N ASN A 527 -12.11 15.48 -9.78
CA ASN A 527 -10.81 15.06 -9.33
C ASN A 527 -10.62 13.56 -9.63
N TYR A 528 -9.36 13.14 -9.78
CA TYR A 528 -8.98 11.76 -10.09
C TYR A 528 -7.90 11.30 -9.10
N VAL A 529 -8.05 10.09 -8.59
CA VAL A 529 -7.04 9.47 -7.75
C VAL A 529 -6.58 8.16 -8.39
N ALA A 530 -5.28 7.86 -8.31
CA ALA A 530 -4.67 6.70 -8.95
C ALA A 530 -3.98 5.81 -7.90
N PRO A 531 -4.73 4.97 -7.15
CA PRO A 531 -4.14 4.01 -6.24
C PRO A 531 -3.23 3.05 -7.00
N GLN A 532 -2.06 2.73 -6.44
CA GLN A 532 -1.08 1.87 -7.09
C GLN A 532 -1.14 0.43 -6.59
N THR A 533 -1.39 0.23 -5.29
CA THR A 533 -1.53 -1.11 -4.71
C THR A 533 -2.92 -1.66 -5.03
N TYR A 534 -3.01 -2.92 -5.42
CA TYR A 534 -4.21 -3.64 -5.88
C TYR A 534 -4.73 -3.24 -7.26
N MET A 535 -4.37 -2.09 -7.77
CA MET A 535 -4.68 -1.61 -9.11
C MET A 535 -3.41 -1.48 -9.95
N VAL A 536 -3.50 -1.77 -11.23
CA VAL A 536 -2.39 -1.60 -12.16
C VAL A 536 -2.22 -0.11 -12.47
N LYS A 537 -0.99 0.34 -12.66
CA LYS A 537 -0.65 1.71 -13.07
C LYS A 537 -1.49 2.15 -14.29
N GLY A 538 -2.08 3.33 -14.21
CA GLY A 538 -3.04 3.84 -15.19
C GLY A 538 -4.50 3.60 -14.81
N SER A 539 -4.78 2.81 -13.77
CA SER A 539 -6.11 2.76 -13.14
C SER A 539 -6.40 4.06 -12.40
N PHE A 540 -7.69 4.37 -12.23
CA PHE A 540 -8.09 5.55 -11.47
C PHE A 540 -9.51 5.44 -10.92
N ILE A 541 -9.78 6.24 -9.91
CA ILE A 541 -11.10 6.46 -9.32
C ILE A 541 -11.47 7.94 -9.49
N SER A 542 -12.70 8.20 -9.91
CA SER A 542 -13.33 9.53 -9.87
C SER A 542 -14.65 9.46 -9.10
N ASN A 543 -15.39 10.56 -9.01
CA ASN A 543 -16.68 10.55 -8.32
C ASN A 543 -17.66 9.52 -8.89
N ASP A 544 -17.65 9.31 -10.20
CA ASP A 544 -18.61 8.45 -10.89
C ASP A 544 -18.00 7.21 -11.53
N THR A 545 -16.67 7.11 -11.63
CA THR A 545 -16.00 6.07 -12.40
C THR A 545 -14.94 5.34 -11.56
N LEU A 546 -14.98 4.00 -11.59
CA LEU A 546 -13.86 3.13 -11.27
C LEU A 546 -13.34 2.57 -12.59
N PHE A 547 -12.12 2.93 -12.98
CA PHE A 547 -11.41 2.37 -14.12
C PHE A 547 -10.25 1.51 -13.64
N GLU A 548 -10.24 0.26 -14.06
CA GLU A 548 -9.17 -0.68 -13.75
C GLU A 548 -8.43 -1.08 -15.03
N MET A 549 -7.17 -0.69 -15.09
CA MET A 549 -6.24 -1.19 -16.10
C MET A 549 -6.08 -2.70 -15.94
N SER A 550 -6.13 -3.42 -17.06
CA SER A 550 -5.93 -4.87 -17.04
C SER A 550 -4.52 -5.22 -16.56
N ARG A 551 -4.40 -6.34 -15.83
CA ARG A 551 -3.11 -6.83 -15.29
C ARG A 551 -2.08 -7.20 -16.34
N ASP A 552 -2.49 -7.36 -17.59
CA ASP A 552 -1.61 -7.55 -18.74
C ASP A 552 -1.18 -6.22 -19.40
N GLU A 553 -1.56 -5.08 -18.77
CA GLU A 553 -1.25 -3.72 -19.21
C GLU A 553 -1.78 -3.36 -20.61
N ILE A 554 -2.73 -4.15 -21.12
CA ILE A 554 -3.38 -3.90 -22.40
C ILE A 554 -4.68 -3.14 -22.14
N PHE A 555 -4.74 -1.88 -22.59
CA PHE A 555 -5.88 -0.99 -22.35
C PHE A 555 -7.23 -1.59 -22.78
N GLU A 556 -7.30 -2.24 -23.95
CA GLU A 556 -8.51 -2.86 -24.49
C GLU A 556 -9.02 -4.04 -23.64
N HIS A 557 -8.22 -4.56 -22.73
CA HIS A 557 -8.59 -5.61 -21.79
C HIS A 557 -9.09 -5.07 -20.44
N SER A 558 -9.00 -3.76 -20.24
CA SER A 558 -9.39 -3.07 -19.03
C SER A 558 -10.91 -3.07 -18.81
N ARG A 559 -11.33 -2.74 -17.60
CA ARG A 559 -12.75 -2.56 -17.27
C ARG A 559 -13.00 -1.18 -16.69
N ALA A 560 -14.23 -0.67 -16.92
CA ALA A 560 -14.72 0.51 -16.24
C ALA A 560 -16.17 0.29 -15.80
N ILE A 561 -16.49 0.80 -14.62
CA ILE A 561 -17.85 0.81 -14.10
C ILE A 561 -18.22 2.19 -13.56
N ASN A 562 -19.51 2.50 -13.63
CA ASN A 562 -20.07 3.60 -12.86
C ASN A 562 -20.16 3.18 -11.39
N ARG A 563 -19.55 3.93 -10.50
CA ARG A 563 -19.42 3.58 -9.07
C ARG A 563 -20.76 3.45 -8.34
N ARG A 564 -21.77 4.28 -8.71
CA ARG A 564 -23.08 4.27 -8.06
C ARG A 564 -23.99 3.17 -8.61
N SER A 565 -24.10 3.07 -9.94
CA SER A 565 -25.01 2.13 -10.59
C SER A 565 -24.41 0.75 -10.84
N ARG A 566 -23.09 0.59 -10.65
CA ARG A 566 -22.29 -0.60 -10.99
C ARG A 566 -22.40 -1.02 -12.47
N ALA A 567 -22.97 -0.17 -13.31
CA ALA A 567 -23.08 -0.42 -14.74
C ALA A 567 -21.72 -0.30 -15.44
N SER A 568 -21.44 -1.19 -16.40
CA SER A 568 -20.24 -1.12 -17.23
C SER A 568 -20.23 0.16 -18.07
N LEU A 569 -19.05 0.78 -18.17
CA LEU A 569 -18.80 1.98 -18.98
C LEU A 569 -17.91 1.63 -20.19
N ASP A 570 -18.02 2.46 -21.24
CA ASP A 570 -17.09 2.43 -22.37
C ASP A 570 -15.73 2.98 -21.93
N ILE A 571 -14.66 2.21 -22.20
CA ILE A 571 -13.30 2.55 -21.77
C ILE A 571 -12.60 3.54 -22.71
N GLU A 572 -12.97 3.63 -23.99
CA GLU A 572 -12.23 4.44 -24.99
C GLU A 572 -12.14 5.93 -24.60
N GLY A 573 -13.21 6.48 -24.02
CA GLY A 573 -13.21 7.86 -23.51
C GLY A 573 -12.32 8.11 -22.30
N LEU A 574 -11.79 7.04 -21.67
CA LEU A 574 -11.00 7.09 -20.44
C LEU A 574 -9.50 7.01 -20.68
N ARG A 575 -9.05 6.69 -21.91
CA ARG A 575 -7.65 6.48 -22.27
C ARG A 575 -6.75 7.66 -21.90
N LEU A 576 -7.14 8.88 -22.23
CA LEU A 576 -6.35 10.07 -21.92
C LEU A 576 -6.19 10.30 -20.41
N ILE A 577 -7.23 10.00 -19.63
CA ILE A 577 -7.17 10.11 -18.16
C ILE A 577 -6.19 9.08 -17.62
N SER A 578 -6.29 7.83 -18.06
CA SER A 578 -5.38 6.74 -17.70
C SER A 578 -3.92 7.09 -18.01
N GLU A 579 -3.64 7.59 -19.21
CA GLU A 579 -2.29 8.03 -19.61
C GLU A 579 -1.78 9.21 -18.77
N ASN A 580 -2.66 10.14 -18.37
CA ASN A 580 -2.30 11.23 -17.47
C ASN A 580 -1.93 10.71 -16.07
N MET A 581 -2.69 9.74 -15.54
CA MET A 581 -2.37 9.13 -14.24
C MET A 581 -1.03 8.38 -14.28
N CYS A 582 -0.73 7.67 -15.37
CA CYS A 582 0.59 7.08 -15.57
C CYS A 582 1.69 8.14 -15.48
N ARG A 583 1.52 9.27 -16.18
CA ARG A 583 2.51 10.37 -16.20
C ARG A 583 2.71 11.01 -14.83
N GLU A 584 1.65 11.23 -14.05
CA GLU A 584 1.76 11.77 -12.69
C GLU A 584 2.58 10.84 -11.78
N ILE A 585 2.31 9.53 -11.83
CA ILE A 585 3.08 8.53 -11.09
C ILE A 585 4.56 8.53 -11.53
N ASP A 586 4.83 8.57 -12.85
CA ASP A 586 6.21 8.58 -13.39
C ASP A 586 6.99 9.84 -12.98
N LYS A 587 6.34 11.00 -12.96
CA LYS A 587 6.94 12.24 -12.48
C LYS A 587 7.34 12.14 -11.02
N SER A 588 6.48 11.58 -10.16
CA SER A 588 6.78 11.39 -8.74
C SER A 588 7.95 10.43 -8.54
N ASN A 589 7.94 9.29 -9.24
CA ASN A 589 9.04 8.33 -9.21
C ASN A 589 10.37 8.96 -9.67
N TYR A 590 10.32 9.82 -10.69
CA TYR A 590 11.50 10.54 -11.17
C TYR A 590 12.03 11.52 -10.11
N ILE A 591 11.15 12.29 -9.46
CA ILE A 591 11.51 13.22 -8.38
C ILE A 591 12.21 12.48 -7.25
N LEU A 592 11.65 11.34 -6.82
CA LEU A 592 12.22 10.51 -5.76
C LEU A 592 13.56 9.90 -6.18
N LYS A 593 13.64 9.31 -7.37
CA LYS A 593 14.85 8.63 -7.86
C LYS A 593 16.04 9.59 -8.02
N MET A 594 15.77 10.83 -8.41
CA MET A 594 16.80 11.83 -8.66
C MET A 594 17.10 12.72 -7.45
N ASP A 595 16.42 12.51 -6.32
CA ASP A 595 16.46 13.42 -5.16
C ASP A 595 16.29 14.90 -5.57
N LEU A 596 15.38 15.15 -6.52
CA LEU A 596 15.25 16.44 -7.19
C LEU A 596 14.90 17.59 -6.23
N LEU A 597 14.21 17.29 -5.13
CA LEU A 597 13.89 18.29 -4.09
C LEU A 597 15.14 18.91 -3.49
N LYS A 598 16.21 18.16 -3.33
CA LYS A 598 17.49 18.68 -2.84
C LYS A 598 18.03 19.79 -3.72
N ASP A 599 18.08 19.57 -5.03
CA ASP A 599 18.59 20.59 -5.98
C ASP A 599 17.69 21.84 -5.98
N LEU A 600 16.38 21.64 -5.93
CA LEU A 600 15.40 22.74 -5.90
C LEU A 600 15.48 23.58 -4.62
N LEU A 601 15.73 22.96 -3.47
CA LEU A 601 15.91 23.64 -2.19
C LEU A 601 17.24 24.42 -2.16
N ASP A 602 18.33 23.82 -2.66
CA ASP A 602 19.64 24.46 -2.80
C ASP A 602 19.59 25.70 -3.72
N GLU A 603 18.77 25.66 -4.77
CA GLU A 603 18.55 26.81 -5.63
C GLU A 603 17.73 27.92 -4.96
N ALA A 604 16.71 27.56 -4.17
CA ALA A 604 15.90 28.52 -3.42
C ALA A 604 16.75 29.27 -2.40
N ASP A 605 17.58 28.56 -1.62
CA ASP A 605 18.48 29.15 -0.62
C ASP A 605 19.54 30.07 -1.23
N LYS A 606 19.98 29.81 -2.47
CA LYS A 606 20.91 30.67 -3.21
C LYS A 606 20.27 31.97 -3.69
N LYS A 607 18.96 31.98 -3.92
CA LYS A 607 18.21 33.17 -4.37
C LYS A 607 17.81 34.09 -3.21
N GLU A 608 17.72 33.55 -1.99
CA GLU A 608 17.41 34.32 -0.78
C GLU A 608 18.66 34.98 -0.13
N LYS A 609 19.85 34.53 -0.48
CA LYS A 609 21.16 35.11 -0.07
C LYS A 609 21.63 36.17 -1.07
#